data_a6129177e4a933af0a4011ee3278c860
#
_entry.id   a6129177e4a933af0a4011ee3278c860
#
_cell.length_a   1.000
_cell.length_b   1.000
_cell.length_c   1.000
_cell.angle_alpha   90.00
_cell.angle_beta   90.00
_cell.angle_gamma   90.00
#
_symmetry.space_group_name_H-M   'P 1'
#
loop_
_entity.id
_entity.type
_entity.pdbx_description
1 polymer ?
#
loop_
_entity_poly.entity_id
_entity_poly.type
_entity_poly.pdbx_seq_one_letter_code
_entity_poly.pdbx_strand_id
1 'polypeptide(L)'
;MSFSKRLNANEDYLVSLVKELKKKYKYVSILGCDHQTADYFANKNVASSSNAIDNDYGYVVKMTNGHGFYEYAFDRIEKNVEDFAKDIIDSCKISEGLPTIESSIPDDEPLVMEKEDESDLEKYSSADILNFAKELKDKTLAKDPTLANVIVRLSTVNSSKMFISENRCLKQNYHFTVGFVMS
;
A
#
# COMPACT_ATOMS: atom_id res chain seq x y z
N MET A 1 14.92 -1.77 3.54
CA MET A 1 14.40 -1.73 2.13
C MET A 1 14.10 -0.30 1.78
N SER A 2 14.50 0.14 0.60
CA SER A 2 14.23 1.48 0.10
C SER A 2 12.78 1.61 -0.35
N PHE A 3 12.29 2.82 -0.38
CA PHE A 3 11.00 3.19 -0.94
C PHE A 3 10.78 2.59 -2.35
N SER A 4 9.53 2.28 -2.71
CA SER A 4 9.17 1.66 -3.99
C SER A 4 9.73 2.40 -5.20
N LYS A 5 10.53 1.68 -6.01
CA LYS A 5 11.06 2.21 -7.28
C LYS A 5 9.94 2.51 -8.28
N ARG A 6 8.83 1.73 -8.25
CA ARG A 6 7.69 1.93 -9.15
C ARG A 6 6.94 3.21 -8.81
N LEU A 7 6.70 3.46 -7.52
CA LEU A 7 6.06 4.71 -7.10
C LEU A 7 6.96 5.91 -7.44
N ASN A 8 8.26 5.85 -7.14
CA ASN A 8 9.20 6.91 -7.48
C ASN A 8 9.27 7.21 -8.99
N ALA A 9 9.27 6.17 -9.83
CA ALA A 9 9.34 6.35 -11.28
C ALA A 9 8.12 7.09 -11.85
N ASN A 10 6.99 7.07 -11.16
CA ASN A 10 5.74 7.68 -11.61
C ASN A 10 5.44 9.03 -10.93
N GLU A 11 6.30 9.52 -10.02
CA GLU A 11 6.05 10.73 -9.24
C GLU A 11 5.75 11.96 -10.11
N ASP A 12 6.62 12.28 -11.08
CA ASP A 12 6.47 13.45 -11.95
C ASP A 12 5.17 13.38 -12.78
N TYR A 13 4.82 12.17 -13.23
CA TYR A 13 3.56 11.95 -13.93
C TYR A 13 2.35 12.22 -13.03
N LEU A 14 2.37 11.71 -11.80
CA LEU A 14 1.28 11.88 -10.85
C LEU A 14 1.12 13.35 -10.41
N VAL A 15 2.23 14.05 -10.21
CA VAL A 15 2.22 15.50 -9.95
C VAL A 15 1.56 16.26 -11.11
N SER A 16 1.91 15.89 -12.34
CA SER A 16 1.32 16.51 -13.54
C SER A 16 -0.16 16.18 -13.68
N LEU A 17 -0.57 14.95 -13.34
CA LEU A 17 -1.97 14.52 -13.35
C LEU A 17 -2.82 15.29 -12.31
N VAL A 18 -2.27 15.51 -11.10
CA VAL A 18 -2.93 16.38 -10.09
C VAL A 18 -3.17 17.78 -10.66
N LYS A 19 -2.15 18.39 -11.28
CA LYS A 19 -2.27 19.73 -11.88
C LYS A 19 -3.32 19.78 -12.99
N GLU A 20 -3.40 18.75 -13.80
CA GLU A 20 -4.38 18.70 -14.89
C GLU A 20 -5.80 18.56 -14.36
N LEU A 21 -6.05 17.68 -13.41
CA LEU A 21 -7.35 17.48 -12.77
C LEU A 21 -7.79 18.70 -11.93
N LYS A 22 -6.85 19.44 -11.34
CA LYS A 22 -7.10 20.68 -10.61
C LYS A 22 -7.72 21.79 -11.47
N LYS A 23 -7.57 21.72 -12.79
CA LYS A 23 -8.27 22.66 -13.69
C LYS A 23 -9.79 22.55 -13.60
N LYS A 24 -10.31 21.39 -13.15
CA LYS A 24 -11.75 21.12 -13.03
C LYS A 24 -12.22 20.93 -11.61
N TYR A 25 -11.39 20.41 -10.71
CA TYR A 25 -11.75 20.12 -9.33
C TYR A 25 -11.06 21.08 -8.35
N LYS A 26 -11.76 21.46 -7.28
CA LYS A 26 -11.21 22.35 -6.23
C LYS A 26 -10.10 21.68 -5.41
N TYR A 27 -10.21 20.37 -5.22
CA TYR A 27 -9.20 19.55 -4.54
C TYR A 27 -8.98 18.26 -5.29
N VAL A 28 -7.72 17.87 -5.40
CA VAL A 28 -7.29 16.61 -5.99
C VAL A 28 -6.15 16.05 -5.16
N SER A 29 -6.22 14.78 -4.85
CA SER A 29 -5.08 14.05 -4.28
C SER A 29 -4.96 12.66 -4.91
N ILE A 30 -3.75 12.13 -4.92
CA ILE A 30 -3.45 10.77 -5.37
C ILE A 30 -2.72 10.05 -4.25
N LEU A 31 -3.23 8.87 -3.87
CA LEU A 31 -2.56 7.93 -3.00
C LEU A 31 -2.05 6.76 -3.86
N GLY A 32 -0.75 6.60 -3.95
CA GLY A 32 -0.11 5.42 -4.51
C GLY A 32 0.30 4.46 -3.40
N CYS A 33 0.09 3.16 -3.61
CA CYS A 33 0.50 2.11 -2.70
C CYS A 33 1.29 1.03 -3.44
N ASP A 34 2.31 0.48 -2.78
CA ASP A 34 3.06 -0.70 -3.23
C ASP A 34 3.35 -1.56 -1.99
N HIS A 35 2.60 -2.65 -1.86
CA HIS A 35 2.72 -3.59 -0.76
C HIS A 35 3.34 -4.89 -1.25
N GLN A 36 4.38 -5.34 -0.56
CA GLN A 36 5.04 -6.62 -0.81
C GLN A 36 4.95 -7.46 0.46
N THR A 37 4.45 -8.68 0.33
CA THR A 37 4.32 -9.60 1.45
C THR A 37 5.13 -10.87 1.19
N ALA A 38 5.63 -11.51 2.25
CA ALA A 38 6.17 -12.85 2.19
C ALA A 38 5.61 -13.65 3.37
N ASP A 39 5.11 -14.85 3.08
CA ASP A 39 4.54 -15.75 4.05
C ASP A 39 5.51 -16.89 4.39
N TYR A 40 5.54 -17.24 5.67
CA TYR A 40 6.33 -18.35 6.22
C TYR A 40 5.43 -19.23 7.07
N PHE A 41 5.50 -20.52 6.82
CA PHE A 41 4.67 -21.51 7.46
C PHE A 41 5.54 -22.65 8.00
N ALA A 42 5.26 -23.09 9.21
CA ALA A 42 5.88 -24.30 9.77
C ALA A 42 4.86 -25.07 10.62
N ASN A 43 4.75 -26.37 10.37
CA ASN A 43 4.05 -27.32 11.22
C ASN A 43 4.89 -28.58 11.41
N LYS A 44 4.35 -29.59 12.08
CA LYS A 44 5.06 -30.85 12.37
C LYS A 44 5.64 -31.52 11.10
N ASN A 45 4.96 -31.41 9.98
CA ASN A 45 5.27 -32.17 8.76
C ASN A 45 5.88 -31.31 7.65
N VAL A 46 5.59 -30.02 7.61
CA VAL A 46 5.93 -29.12 6.49
C VAL A 46 6.47 -27.81 7.01
N ALA A 47 7.46 -27.28 6.32
CA ALA A 47 7.87 -25.89 6.45
C ALA A 47 8.07 -25.32 5.04
N SER A 48 7.47 -24.17 4.80
CA SER A 48 7.49 -23.50 3.49
C SER A 48 7.55 -21.99 3.64
N SER A 49 8.10 -21.34 2.64
CA SER A 49 7.99 -19.89 2.45
C SER A 49 7.44 -19.61 1.05
N SER A 50 6.62 -18.61 0.93
CA SER A 50 6.17 -18.07 -0.36
C SER A 50 6.50 -16.58 -0.39
N ASN A 51 7.19 -16.16 -1.45
CA ASN A 51 7.29 -14.74 -1.75
C ASN A 51 5.96 -14.30 -2.34
N ALA A 52 5.57 -13.09 -1.99
CA ALA A 52 4.28 -12.51 -2.29
C ALA A 52 3.70 -12.89 -3.65
N ILE A 53 2.62 -13.61 -3.59
CA ILE A 53 1.73 -13.83 -4.74
C ILE A 53 0.87 -12.58 -4.95
N ASP A 54 0.63 -11.81 -3.89
CA ASP A 54 -0.23 -10.63 -3.90
C ASP A 54 0.60 -9.37 -3.61
N ASN A 55 1.19 -8.81 -4.67
CA ASN A 55 1.67 -7.44 -4.64
C ASN A 55 0.47 -6.53 -4.88
N ASP A 56 -0.02 -5.90 -3.83
CA ASP A 56 -1.04 -4.86 -3.94
C ASP A 56 -0.35 -3.55 -4.36
N TYR A 57 -0.57 -3.18 -5.62
CA TYR A 57 0.03 -2.01 -6.23
C TYR A 57 -1.02 -1.25 -7.01
N GLY A 58 -1.06 0.06 -6.81
CA GLY A 58 -1.97 0.92 -7.58
C GLY A 58 -2.09 2.31 -6.99
N TYR A 59 -2.99 3.06 -7.58
CA TYR A 59 -3.25 4.45 -7.28
C TYR A 59 -4.74 4.70 -7.11
N VAL A 60 -5.08 5.57 -6.18
CA VAL A 60 -6.43 6.10 -6.02
C VAL A 60 -6.38 7.61 -6.10
N VAL A 61 -7.08 8.17 -7.07
CA VAL A 61 -7.33 9.61 -7.19
C VAL A 61 -8.58 9.95 -6.42
N LYS A 62 -8.51 10.93 -5.53
CA LYS A 62 -9.66 11.52 -4.84
C LYS A 62 -9.82 12.97 -5.28
N MET A 63 -11.05 13.33 -5.62
CA MET A 63 -11.37 14.66 -6.15
C MET A 63 -12.64 15.21 -5.52
N THR A 64 -12.73 16.52 -5.34
CA THR A 64 -13.97 17.17 -4.93
C THR A 64 -14.07 18.61 -5.48
N ASN A 65 -15.30 19.02 -5.74
CA ASN A 65 -15.68 20.41 -6.02
C ASN A 65 -16.30 21.12 -4.81
N GLY A 66 -16.29 20.48 -3.62
CA GLY A 66 -17.02 20.92 -2.44
C GLY A 66 -18.42 20.31 -2.34
N HIS A 67 -18.83 19.50 -3.32
CA HIS A 67 -20.13 18.82 -3.36
C HIS A 67 -19.92 17.34 -3.66
N GLY A 68 -19.61 16.57 -2.63
CA GLY A 68 -19.29 15.15 -2.75
C GLY A 68 -17.84 14.87 -3.18
N PHE A 69 -17.46 13.61 -3.05
CA PHE A 69 -16.16 13.10 -3.43
C PHE A 69 -16.28 12.14 -4.60
N TYR A 70 -15.30 12.19 -5.48
CA TYR A 70 -15.11 11.24 -6.58
C TYR A 70 -13.84 10.47 -6.33
N GLU A 71 -13.86 9.19 -6.60
CA GLU A 71 -12.69 8.33 -6.53
C GLU A 71 -12.52 7.59 -7.86
N TYR A 72 -11.27 7.50 -8.30
CA TYR A 72 -10.88 6.73 -9.47
C TYR A 72 -9.63 5.92 -9.15
N ALA A 73 -9.67 4.60 -9.31
CA ALA A 73 -8.56 3.71 -9.05
C ALA A 73 -7.94 3.20 -10.35
N PHE A 74 -6.60 3.08 -10.38
CA PHE A 74 -5.86 2.52 -11.50
C PHE A 74 -4.53 1.89 -11.04
N ASP A 75 -4.02 0.95 -11.81
CA ASP A 75 -2.75 0.24 -11.56
C ASP A 75 -1.72 0.43 -12.67
N ARG A 76 -2.10 1.06 -13.79
CA ARG A 76 -1.26 1.26 -14.96
C ARG A 76 -1.36 2.68 -15.49
N ILE A 77 -0.23 3.15 -16.02
CA ILE A 77 -0.10 4.43 -16.70
C ILE A 77 0.29 4.13 -18.16
N GLU A 78 -0.69 4.20 -19.05
CA GLU A 78 -0.52 3.86 -20.47
C GLU A 78 -0.73 5.05 -21.42
N LYS A 79 -1.23 6.18 -20.89
CA LYS A 79 -1.58 7.39 -21.66
C LYS A 79 -0.76 8.59 -21.22
N ASN A 80 -0.71 9.62 -22.07
CA ASN A 80 -0.23 10.92 -21.63
C ASN A 80 -1.19 11.52 -20.56
N VAL A 81 -0.72 12.53 -19.87
CA VAL A 81 -1.43 13.10 -18.70
C VAL A 81 -2.78 13.68 -19.09
N GLU A 82 -2.85 14.39 -20.20
CA GLU A 82 -4.04 15.12 -20.67
C GLU A 82 -5.15 14.13 -21.04
N ASP A 83 -4.85 13.12 -21.84
CA ASP A 83 -5.81 12.09 -22.23
C ASP A 83 -6.28 11.27 -21.04
N PHE A 84 -5.38 10.94 -20.11
CA PHE A 84 -5.74 10.19 -18.92
C PHE A 84 -6.60 11.01 -17.96
N ALA A 85 -6.29 12.28 -17.75
CA ALA A 85 -7.11 13.19 -16.98
C ALA A 85 -8.53 13.33 -17.55
N LYS A 86 -8.65 13.39 -18.89
CA LYS A 86 -9.94 13.40 -19.56
C LYS A 86 -10.74 12.13 -19.30
N ASP A 87 -10.12 10.96 -19.40
CA ASP A 87 -10.79 9.68 -19.09
C ASP A 87 -11.32 9.64 -17.65
N ILE A 88 -10.50 10.10 -16.69
CA ILE A 88 -10.91 10.17 -15.29
C ILE A 88 -12.12 11.11 -15.12
N ILE A 89 -12.05 12.28 -15.72
CA ILE A 89 -13.15 13.28 -15.69
C ILE A 89 -14.42 12.71 -16.30
N ASP A 90 -14.31 12.02 -17.44
CA ASP A 90 -15.45 11.45 -18.14
C ASP A 90 -16.05 10.27 -17.37
N SER A 91 -15.24 9.49 -16.65
CA SER A 91 -15.68 8.38 -15.80
C SER A 91 -16.37 8.86 -14.52
N CYS A 92 -16.01 10.06 -14.02
CA CYS A 92 -16.56 10.66 -12.80
C CYS A 92 -17.71 11.64 -13.06
N LYS A 93 -18.44 11.51 -14.16
CA LYS A 93 -19.61 12.36 -14.45
C LYS A 93 -20.71 12.12 -13.42
N ILE A 94 -21.18 13.22 -12.82
CA ILE A 94 -22.31 13.19 -11.90
C ILE A 94 -23.59 12.86 -12.72
N SER A 95 -24.40 11.95 -12.21
CA SER A 95 -25.78 11.81 -12.66
C SER A 95 -26.54 13.09 -12.25
N GLU A 96 -27.06 13.83 -13.21
CA GLU A 96 -27.89 14.99 -12.95
C GLU A 96 -29.06 14.60 -12.03
N GLY A 97 -29.30 15.40 -10.99
CA GLY A 97 -30.45 15.20 -10.09
C GLY A 97 -30.16 14.45 -8.79
N LEU A 98 -28.94 14.02 -8.52
CA LEU A 98 -28.59 13.52 -7.20
C LEU A 98 -28.43 14.68 -6.19
N PRO A 99 -28.91 14.51 -4.94
CA PRO A 99 -28.69 15.51 -3.90
C PRO A 99 -27.20 15.66 -3.65
N THR A 100 -26.71 16.89 -3.77
CA THR A 100 -25.32 17.21 -3.46
C THR A 100 -25.17 17.39 -1.95
N ILE A 101 -24.24 16.64 -1.35
CA ILE A 101 -23.84 16.83 0.04
C ILE A 101 -22.66 17.80 0.02
N GLU A 102 -22.79 18.92 0.74
CA GLU A 102 -21.67 19.83 0.92
C GLU A 102 -20.56 19.12 1.69
N SER A 103 -19.37 19.08 1.11
CA SER A 103 -18.19 18.45 1.71
C SER A 103 -17.10 19.49 1.97
N SER A 104 -16.45 19.39 3.12
CA SER A 104 -15.28 20.22 3.39
C SER A 104 -14.15 19.87 2.42
N ILE A 105 -13.48 20.89 1.88
CA ILE A 105 -12.25 20.70 1.12
C ILE A 105 -11.14 20.41 2.14
N PRO A 106 -10.37 19.31 1.98
CA PRO A 106 -9.25 19.02 2.87
C PRO A 106 -8.23 20.16 2.88
N ASP A 107 -7.61 20.38 4.05
CA ASP A 107 -6.48 21.28 4.17
C ASP A 107 -5.30 20.75 3.33
N ASP A 108 -4.66 21.64 2.58
CA ASP A 108 -3.57 21.32 1.66
C ASP A 108 -2.38 22.27 1.87
N GLU A 109 -2.05 22.58 3.13
CA GLU A 109 -0.84 23.33 3.48
C GLU A 109 0.40 22.65 2.89
N PRO A 110 1.36 23.42 2.36
CA PRO A 110 2.56 22.87 1.74
C PRO A 110 3.35 21.97 2.68
N LEU A 111 3.58 20.72 2.26
CA LEU A 111 4.36 19.76 3.03
C LEU A 111 5.06 18.76 2.09
N VAL A 112 6.38 18.65 2.24
CA VAL A 112 7.18 17.58 1.64
C VAL A 112 7.82 16.80 2.76
N MET A 113 7.55 15.49 2.81
CA MET A 113 8.10 14.61 3.83
C MET A 113 8.39 13.24 3.25
N GLU A 114 9.57 12.71 3.58
CA GLU A 114 9.94 11.34 3.33
C GLU A 114 10.31 10.69 4.67
N LYS A 115 9.70 9.53 4.95
CA LYS A 115 9.95 8.77 6.17
C LYS A 115 10.14 7.30 5.83
N GLU A 116 11.30 6.77 6.17
CA GLU A 116 11.60 5.36 6.14
C GLU A 116 11.61 4.78 7.55
N ASP A 117 11.15 3.55 7.69
CA ASP A 117 11.23 2.81 8.95
C ASP A 117 12.64 2.22 9.09
N GLU A 118 13.23 2.38 10.26
CA GLU A 118 14.53 1.81 10.64
C GLU A 118 14.41 0.34 11.10
N SER A 119 13.56 -0.43 10.42
CA SER A 119 13.34 -1.83 10.76
C SER A 119 14.58 -2.68 10.49
N ASP A 120 14.93 -3.52 11.45
CA ASP A 120 16.00 -4.53 11.34
C ASP A 120 15.63 -5.75 10.48
N LEU A 121 14.42 -5.81 9.94
CA LEU A 121 13.95 -6.95 9.13
C LEU A 121 14.82 -7.23 7.91
N GLU A 122 15.46 -6.21 7.37
CA GLU A 122 16.40 -6.36 6.23
C GLU A 122 17.64 -7.21 6.55
N LYS A 123 17.97 -7.32 7.83
CA LYS A 123 19.12 -8.10 8.28
C LYS A 123 18.88 -9.62 8.20
N TYR A 124 17.61 -10.03 8.05
CA TYR A 124 17.21 -11.42 8.03
C TYR A 124 16.81 -11.87 6.62
N SER A 125 17.43 -12.92 6.16
CA SER A 125 17.02 -13.58 4.93
C SER A 125 15.70 -14.34 5.12
N SER A 126 15.03 -14.68 4.01
CA SER A 126 13.84 -15.55 4.05
C SER A 126 14.13 -16.90 4.72
N ALA A 127 15.35 -17.41 4.58
CA ALA A 127 15.79 -18.64 5.24
C ALA A 127 15.86 -18.47 6.76
N ASP A 128 16.35 -17.33 7.25
CA ASP A 128 16.43 -17.04 8.68
C ASP A 128 15.04 -16.96 9.32
N ILE A 129 14.11 -16.29 8.64
CA ILE A 129 12.72 -16.17 9.12
C ILE A 129 12.02 -17.53 9.13
N LEU A 130 12.23 -18.35 8.08
CA LEU A 130 11.68 -19.70 8.04
C LEU A 130 12.28 -20.60 9.14
N ASN A 131 13.59 -20.49 9.39
CA ASN A 131 14.24 -21.23 10.48
C ASN A 131 13.72 -20.79 11.84
N PHE A 132 13.51 -19.50 12.06
CA PHE A 132 12.85 -18.99 13.27
C PHE A 132 11.47 -19.61 13.47
N ALA A 133 10.63 -19.68 12.41
CA ALA A 133 9.32 -20.32 12.48
C ALA A 133 9.41 -21.81 12.87
N LYS A 134 10.38 -22.55 12.31
CA LYS A 134 10.64 -23.95 12.65
C LYS A 134 11.06 -24.11 14.12
N GLU A 135 12.04 -23.30 14.56
CA GLU A 135 12.49 -23.32 15.95
C GLU A 135 11.37 -23.03 16.95
N LEU A 136 10.54 -22.03 16.65
CA LEU A 136 9.41 -21.67 17.50
C LEU A 136 8.42 -22.82 17.61
N LYS A 137 8.10 -23.48 16.50
CA LYS A 137 7.27 -24.68 16.45
C LYS A 137 7.89 -25.81 17.31
N ASP A 138 9.19 -26.12 17.14
CA ASP A 138 9.86 -27.21 17.85
C ASP A 138 9.94 -26.93 19.36
N LYS A 139 10.25 -25.69 19.75
CA LYS A 139 10.27 -25.27 21.15
C LYS A 139 8.88 -25.36 21.80
N THR A 140 7.82 -25.08 21.05
CA THR A 140 6.44 -25.16 21.55
C THR A 140 6.02 -26.62 21.73
N LEU A 141 6.29 -27.50 20.75
CA LEU A 141 6.01 -28.94 20.84
C LEU A 141 6.78 -29.61 21.98
N ALA A 142 8.02 -29.18 22.22
CA ALA A 142 8.85 -29.74 23.30
C ALA A 142 8.35 -29.39 24.71
N LYS A 143 7.58 -28.31 24.87
CA LYS A 143 7.04 -27.88 26.16
C LYS A 143 5.84 -28.69 26.61
N ASP A 144 5.05 -29.21 25.68
CA ASP A 144 3.84 -29.97 26.00
C ASP A 144 3.72 -31.19 25.05
N PRO A 145 4.05 -32.40 25.55
CA PRO A 145 3.99 -33.62 24.76
C PRO A 145 2.56 -34.05 24.37
N THR A 146 1.53 -33.42 24.94
CA THR A 146 0.13 -33.69 24.58
C THR A 146 -0.29 -33.00 23.29
N LEU A 147 0.49 -32.01 22.82
CA LEU A 147 0.21 -31.31 21.57
C LEU A 147 0.42 -32.24 20.36
N ALA A 148 -0.62 -32.50 19.61
CA ALA A 148 -0.56 -33.29 18.39
C ALA A 148 0.16 -32.56 17.24
N ASN A 149 0.00 -31.25 17.19
CA ASN A 149 0.61 -30.39 16.19
C ASN A 149 0.75 -28.95 16.73
N VAL A 150 1.66 -28.19 16.14
CA VAL A 150 1.78 -26.73 16.31
C VAL A 150 1.95 -26.13 14.93
N ILE A 151 1.21 -25.09 14.65
CA ILE A 151 1.29 -24.30 13.43
C ILE A 151 1.85 -22.93 13.80
N VAL A 152 2.94 -22.56 13.14
CA VAL A 152 3.51 -21.22 13.16
C VAL A 152 3.33 -20.60 11.79
N ARG A 153 2.74 -19.43 11.75
CA ARG A 153 2.63 -18.62 10.54
C ARG A 153 3.17 -17.22 10.81
N LEU A 154 4.06 -16.77 9.95
CA LEU A 154 4.62 -15.42 9.95
C LEU A 154 4.38 -14.80 8.58
N SER A 155 4.03 -13.52 8.56
CA SER A 155 3.90 -12.74 7.33
C SER A 155 4.71 -11.45 7.50
N THR A 156 5.69 -11.24 6.64
CA THR A 156 6.41 -9.96 6.58
C THR A 156 5.78 -9.07 5.52
N VAL A 157 5.61 -7.80 5.83
CA VAL A 157 5.02 -6.81 4.94
C VAL A 157 6.00 -5.64 4.78
N ASN A 158 6.31 -5.31 3.53
CA ASN A 158 6.95 -4.06 3.15
C ASN A 158 5.91 -3.18 2.45
N SER A 159 5.68 -1.98 2.94
CA SER A 159 4.65 -1.10 2.45
C SER A 159 5.22 0.27 2.14
N SER A 160 5.18 0.65 0.86
CA SER A 160 5.47 2.01 0.41
C SER A 160 4.17 2.73 0.07
N LYS A 161 4.03 3.96 0.54
CA LYS A 161 2.91 4.85 0.24
C LYS A 161 3.41 6.19 -0.24
N MET A 162 2.80 6.70 -1.29
CA MET A 162 3.05 8.04 -1.84
C MET A 162 1.74 8.80 -1.89
N PHE A 163 1.67 9.93 -1.21
CA PHE A 163 0.53 10.85 -1.28
C PHE A 163 0.96 12.13 -1.97
N ILE A 164 0.22 12.51 -3.00
CA ILE A 164 0.45 13.73 -3.79
C ILE A 164 -0.84 14.53 -3.82
N SER A 165 -0.74 15.81 -3.51
CA SER A 165 -1.77 16.82 -3.78
C SER A 165 -1.14 18.01 -4.52
N GLU A 166 -1.85 19.13 -4.66
CA GLU A 166 -1.29 20.32 -5.29
C GLU A 166 -0.06 20.84 -4.55
N ASN A 167 -0.08 20.81 -3.21
CA ASN A 167 0.93 21.40 -2.34
C ASN A 167 1.69 20.39 -1.49
N ARG A 168 1.38 19.09 -1.58
CA ARG A 168 2.00 18.06 -0.76
C ARG A 168 2.60 16.93 -1.59
N CYS A 169 3.77 16.48 -1.15
CA CYS A 169 4.38 15.24 -1.60
C CYS A 169 4.91 14.50 -0.37
N LEU A 170 4.19 13.44 0.03
CA LEU A 170 4.52 12.66 1.21
C LEU A 170 4.86 11.25 0.80
N LYS A 171 6.02 10.75 1.24
CA LYS A 171 6.48 9.39 1.01
C LYS A 171 6.69 8.70 2.34
N GLN A 172 6.17 7.50 2.46
CA GLN A 172 6.34 6.67 3.64
C GLN A 172 6.68 5.24 3.22
N ASN A 173 7.72 4.70 3.85
CA ASN A 173 8.05 3.28 3.76
C ASN A 173 8.10 2.69 5.15
N TYR A 174 7.46 1.54 5.38
CA TYR A 174 7.46 0.85 6.66
C TYR A 174 7.39 -0.66 6.49
N HIS A 175 7.95 -1.36 7.47
CA HIS A 175 7.99 -2.81 7.52
C HIS A 175 7.36 -3.29 8.82
N PHE A 176 6.64 -4.39 8.73
CA PHE A 176 6.17 -5.08 9.93
C PHE A 176 6.06 -6.58 9.70
N THR A 177 6.05 -7.31 10.78
CA THR A 177 5.81 -8.76 10.78
C THR A 177 4.57 -9.03 11.62
N VAL A 178 3.67 -9.82 11.06
CA VAL A 178 2.53 -10.39 11.78
C VAL A 178 2.77 -11.88 11.95
N GLY A 179 2.51 -12.40 13.14
CA GLY A 179 2.71 -13.82 13.40
C GLY A 179 1.71 -14.38 14.41
N PHE A 180 1.41 -15.66 14.25
CA PHE A 180 0.62 -16.41 15.22
C PHE A 180 1.09 -17.86 15.33
N VAL A 181 0.89 -18.39 16.53
CA VAL A 181 1.15 -19.79 16.86
C VAL A 181 -0.19 -20.40 17.28
N MET A 182 -0.53 -21.53 16.68
CA MET A 182 -1.74 -22.29 16.97
C MET A 182 -1.37 -23.71 17.35
N SER A 183 -2.05 -24.28 18.30
CA SER A 183 -1.89 -25.66 18.79
C SER A 183 -3.23 -26.41 18.78
#